data_80d3ea993fe4ad5384eeee88bac3c26b
#
_entry.id   80d3ea993fe4ad5384eeee88bac3c26b
#
_cell.length_a   1.000
_cell.length_b   1.000
_cell.length_c   1.000
_cell.angle_alpha   90.00
_cell.angle_beta   90.00
_cell.angle_gamma   90.00
#
_symmetry.space_group_name_H-M   'P 1'
#
loop_
_entity.id
_entity.type
_entity.pdbx_description
1 polymer ?
#
loop_
_entity_poly.entity_id
_entity_poly.type
_entity_poly.pdbx_seq_one_letter_code
_entity_poly.pdbx_strand_id
1 'polypeptide(L)'
;MSDHDQIQAVARAAALAGGAELRARYRDGDTEAEYGAHDVKAAADVAAESRMLPVVRGAFPDHAVFAEEAGEFAGDGPYRWIIDPLDGTNDFAAGLPTFASSVAVLRDGEPLVAAVHQPATGETYVARAGEGVRYDGDRVAAADARGAGGAEGDVAGATVAVIVGRDVPRDATLAAEADALRAALGDRVKRVLDSWAPTVHSGLLARGRLQGLVQFHPDEEEQAVTELLASEAGAAVRRDEDLYVAATDEATLAELWSTLEDADR
;
A
#
# COMPACT_ATOMS: atom_id res chain seq x y z
N MET A 1 -11.23 26.47 -3.32
CA MET A 1 -10.70 25.15 -2.98
C MET A 1 -11.82 24.41 -2.30
N SER A 2 -12.23 23.24 -2.79
CA SER A 2 -13.24 22.42 -2.13
C SER A 2 -12.65 21.77 -0.86
N ASP A 3 -13.51 21.28 0.05
CA ASP A 3 -13.04 20.53 1.23
C ASP A 3 -12.18 19.33 0.81
N HIS A 4 -12.56 18.64 -0.27
CA HIS A 4 -11.79 17.51 -0.79
C HIS A 4 -10.42 17.93 -1.35
N ASP A 5 -10.30 19.13 -1.97
CA ASP A 5 -8.98 19.63 -2.41
C ASP A 5 -8.06 19.89 -1.21
N GLN A 6 -8.64 20.41 -0.11
CA GLN A 6 -7.89 20.66 1.12
C GLN A 6 -7.48 19.33 1.78
N ILE A 7 -8.39 18.36 1.87
CA ILE A 7 -8.11 17.02 2.40
C ILE A 7 -6.96 16.37 1.61
N GLN A 8 -7.03 16.38 0.28
CA GLN A 8 -5.97 15.82 -0.57
C GLN A 8 -4.62 16.53 -0.37
N ALA A 9 -4.64 17.86 -0.28
CA ALA A 9 -3.40 18.62 -0.05
C ALA A 9 -2.76 18.30 1.30
N VAL A 10 -3.59 18.17 2.35
CA VAL A 10 -3.12 17.83 3.71
C VAL A 10 -2.64 16.39 3.79
N ALA A 11 -3.34 15.42 3.17
CA ALA A 11 -2.89 14.03 3.11
C ALA A 11 -1.51 13.90 2.46
N ARG A 12 -1.33 14.56 1.32
CA ARG A 12 -0.03 14.62 0.65
C ARG A 12 1.04 15.29 1.52
N ALA A 13 0.71 16.39 2.18
CA ALA A 13 1.65 17.11 3.04
C ALA A 13 2.08 16.27 4.25
N ALA A 14 1.16 15.52 4.85
CA ALA A 14 1.46 14.61 5.96
C ALA A 14 2.38 13.46 5.51
N ALA A 15 2.08 12.78 4.39
CA ALA A 15 2.94 11.74 3.84
C ALA A 15 4.35 12.26 3.53
N LEU A 16 4.47 13.46 2.95
CA LEU A 16 5.77 14.09 2.70
C LEU A 16 6.52 14.44 4.01
N ALA A 17 5.81 14.84 5.06
CA ALA A 17 6.43 15.18 6.35
C ALA A 17 7.01 13.94 7.04
N GLY A 18 6.29 12.82 7.06
CA GLY A 18 6.79 11.53 7.54
C GLY A 18 7.96 11.05 6.71
N GLY A 19 7.80 11.06 5.39
CA GLY A 19 8.86 10.63 4.48
C GLY A 19 10.13 11.46 4.55
N ALA A 20 10.07 12.74 4.90
CA ALA A 20 11.26 13.56 5.10
C ALA A 20 12.10 13.08 6.31
N GLU A 21 11.43 12.69 7.40
CA GLU A 21 12.07 12.08 8.59
C GLU A 21 12.68 10.74 8.24
N LEU A 22 11.92 9.84 7.58
CA LEU A 22 12.41 8.53 7.16
C LEU A 22 13.62 8.64 6.23
N ARG A 23 13.59 9.58 5.27
CA ARG A 23 14.68 9.80 4.33
C ARG A 23 15.97 10.23 5.01
N ALA A 24 15.86 11.10 6.02
CA ALA A 24 17.02 11.55 6.78
C ALA A 24 17.67 10.36 7.49
N ARG A 25 16.90 9.59 8.25
CA ARG A 25 17.37 8.39 8.97
C ARG A 25 17.96 7.34 8.02
N TYR A 26 17.25 7.01 6.96
CA TYR A 26 17.71 6.04 5.96
C TYR A 26 19.08 6.41 5.35
N ARG A 27 19.30 7.70 5.03
CA ARG A 27 20.58 8.19 4.49
C ARG A 27 21.71 8.16 5.51
N ASP A 28 21.39 8.41 6.76
CA ASP A 28 22.34 8.41 7.86
C ASP A 28 22.67 6.98 8.35
N GLY A 29 21.97 5.97 7.82
CA GLY A 29 22.06 4.57 8.25
C GLY A 29 21.43 4.32 9.63
N ASP A 30 20.58 5.23 10.10
CA ASP A 30 19.81 5.10 11.34
C ASP A 30 18.51 4.30 11.06
N THR A 31 18.71 3.00 10.80
CA THR A 31 17.63 2.05 10.50
C THR A 31 17.48 1.02 11.61
N GLU A 32 17.97 1.33 12.83
CA GLU A 32 17.89 0.42 13.97
C GLU A 32 16.42 0.09 14.30
N ALA A 33 16.16 -1.19 14.50
CA ALA A 33 14.84 -1.70 14.82
C ALA A 33 14.91 -2.80 15.88
N GLU A 34 13.84 -2.92 16.65
CA GLU A 34 13.63 -4.02 17.57
C GLU A 34 12.89 -5.15 16.83
N TYR A 35 13.56 -6.29 16.70
CA TYR A 35 13.01 -7.46 16.04
C TYR A 35 12.26 -8.33 17.05
N GLY A 36 10.93 -8.36 16.95
CA GLY A 36 10.09 -9.37 17.60
C GLY A 36 10.09 -10.69 16.82
N ALA A 37 9.36 -11.68 17.31
CA ALA A 37 9.25 -12.98 16.63
C ALA A 37 8.52 -12.88 15.27
N HIS A 38 7.60 -11.94 15.13
CA HIS A 38 6.75 -11.75 13.95
C HIS A 38 6.50 -10.27 13.62
N ASP A 39 7.31 -9.37 14.19
CA ASP A 39 7.11 -7.93 14.05
C ASP A 39 8.46 -7.20 14.15
N VAL A 40 8.56 -6.06 13.48
CA VAL A 40 9.73 -5.19 13.53
C VAL A 40 9.25 -3.79 13.85
N LYS A 41 9.78 -3.20 14.91
CA LYS A 41 9.49 -1.81 15.31
C LYS A 41 10.74 -0.98 15.22
N ALA A 42 10.69 0.09 14.48
CA ALA A 42 11.78 1.04 14.41
C ALA A 42 11.42 2.35 15.12
N ALA A 43 12.39 2.99 15.75
CA ALA A 43 12.21 4.34 16.30
C ALA A 43 11.83 5.36 15.21
N ALA A 44 12.03 4.98 13.95
CA ALA A 44 11.66 5.74 12.77
C ALA A 44 10.15 5.89 12.61
N ASP A 45 9.35 4.85 12.97
CA ASP A 45 7.87 4.88 12.91
C ASP A 45 7.34 6.02 13.78
N VAL A 46 7.69 5.99 15.07
CA VAL A 46 7.28 7.03 16.03
C VAL A 46 7.75 8.42 15.62
N ALA A 47 8.99 8.54 15.11
CA ALA A 47 9.53 9.81 14.67
C ALA A 47 8.79 10.35 13.43
N ALA A 48 8.51 9.50 12.45
CA ALA A 48 7.75 9.88 11.26
C ALA A 48 6.31 10.28 11.62
N GLU A 49 5.62 9.48 12.45
CA GLU A 49 4.28 9.81 12.92
C GLU A 49 4.21 11.16 13.63
N SER A 50 5.21 11.47 14.47
CA SER A 50 5.31 12.75 15.15
C SER A 50 5.38 13.96 14.20
N ARG A 51 5.78 13.74 12.93
CA ARG A 51 5.76 14.75 11.86
C ARG A 51 4.44 14.81 11.12
N MET A 52 3.77 13.66 10.96
CA MET A 52 2.53 13.53 10.16
C MET A 52 1.31 14.00 10.94
N LEU A 53 1.14 13.52 12.16
CA LEU A 53 -0.04 13.76 12.99
C LEU A 53 -0.35 15.26 13.22
N PRO A 54 0.62 16.14 13.53
CA PRO A 54 0.37 17.57 13.66
C PRO A 54 -0.11 18.24 12.36
N VAL A 55 0.30 17.75 11.18
CA VAL A 55 -0.14 18.28 9.89
C VAL A 55 -1.63 18.03 9.70
N VAL A 56 -2.08 16.81 9.98
CA VAL A 56 -3.50 16.43 9.89
C VAL A 56 -4.33 17.15 10.94
N ARG A 57 -3.96 17.05 12.22
CA ARG A 57 -4.74 17.63 13.32
C ARG A 57 -4.71 19.14 13.35
N GLY A 58 -3.66 19.77 12.83
CA GLY A 58 -3.59 21.22 12.68
C GLY A 58 -4.56 21.76 11.63
N ALA A 59 -4.84 20.99 10.59
CA ALA A 59 -5.78 21.36 9.53
C ALA A 59 -7.22 20.92 9.81
N PHE A 60 -7.39 19.76 10.47
CA PHE A 60 -8.67 19.11 10.73
C PHE A 60 -8.74 18.60 12.18
N PRO A 61 -8.83 19.49 13.17
CA PRO A 61 -8.78 19.11 14.60
C PRO A 61 -9.96 18.24 15.04
N ASP A 62 -11.09 18.32 14.35
CA ASP A 62 -12.34 17.64 14.70
C ASP A 62 -12.55 16.33 13.90
N HIS A 63 -11.65 15.98 12.99
CA HIS A 63 -11.74 14.70 12.27
C HIS A 63 -11.20 13.56 13.12
N ALA A 64 -11.78 12.36 12.97
CA ALA A 64 -11.24 11.14 13.54
C ALA A 64 -9.90 10.79 12.87
N VAL A 65 -8.92 10.32 13.65
CA VAL A 65 -7.61 9.90 13.17
C VAL A 65 -7.23 8.60 13.83
N PHE A 66 -6.88 7.60 13.05
CA PHE A 66 -6.10 6.45 13.48
C PHE A 66 -4.65 6.68 13.09
N ALA A 67 -3.75 6.59 14.05
CA ALA A 67 -2.32 6.68 13.85
C ALA A 67 -1.70 5.40 14.42
N GLU A 68 -0.86 4.72 13.65
CA GLU A 68 -0.41 3.37 13.97
C GLU A 68 0.28 3.28 15.34
N GLU A 69 1.09 4.27 15.68
CA GLU A 69 1.85 4.31 16.93
C GLU A 69 1.07 4.99 18.08
N ALA A 70 0.39 6.10 17.81
CA ALA A 70 -0.34 6.87 18.82
C ALA A 70 -1.77 6.39 19.05
N GLY A 71 -2.32 5.54 18.15
CA GLY A 71 -3.65 4.95 18.27
C GLY A 71 -4.78 5.88 17.78
N GLU A 72 -5.98 5.65 18.31
CA GLU A 72 -7.21 6.30 17.89
C GLU A 72 -7.40 7.68 18.55
N PHE A 73 -7.71 8.68 17.74
CA PHE A 73 -8.20 9.98 18.14
C PHE A 73 -9.64 10.12 17.67
N ALA A 74 -10.57 10.19 18.62
CA ALA A 74 -11.97 10.40 18.31
C ALA A 74 -12.18 11.74 17.58
N GLY A 75 -13.14 11.78 16.70
CA GLY A 75 -13.52 12.98 15.97
C GLY A 75 -15.00 12.97 15.63
N ASP A 76 -15.49 14.12 15.16
CA ASP A 76 -16.85 14.32 14.74
C ASP A 76 -16.95 14.32 13.20
N GLY A 77 -18.09 13.87 12.69
CA GLY A 77 -18.38 13.93 11.26
C GLY A 77 -17.96 12.70 10.46
N PRO A 78 -17.99 12.78 9.11
CA PRO A 78 -17.89 11.60 8.25
C PRO A 78 -16.46 11.21 7.91
N TYR A 79 -15.45 12.00 8.30
CA TYR A 79 -14.07 11.80 7.87
C TYR A 79 -13.25 11.05 8.93
N ARG A 80 -12.55 9.99 8.49
CA ARG A 80 -11.54 9.27 9.28
C ARG A 80 -10.24 9.25 8.51
N TRP A 81 -9.16 9.65 9.16
CA TRP A 81 -7.80 9.58 8.65
C TRP A 81 -7.12 8.34 9.18
N ILE A 82 -6.36 7.68 8.33
CA ILE A 82 -5.49 6.56 8.70
C ILE A 82 -4.07 6.97 8.33
N ILE A 83 -3.18 6.97 9.30
CA ILE A 83 -1.78 7.35 9.15
C ILE A 83 -0.94 6.12 9.41
N ASP A 84 -0.20 5.70 8.40
CA ASP A 84 0.85 4.72 8.49
C ASP A 84 2.18 5.45 8.25
N PRO A 85 2.99 5.62 9.32
CA PRO A 85 4.23 6.38 9.24
C PRO A 85 5.32 5.68 8.45
N LEU A 86 5.38 4.35 8.49
CA LEU A 86 6.42 3.55 7.84
C LEU A 86 5.90 2.19 7.34
N ASP A 87 5.17 2.20 6.24
CA ASP A 87 4.92 0.99 5.46
C ASP A 87 6.24 0.37 5.00
N GLY A 88 6.43 -0.92 5.28
CA GLY A 88 7.68 -1.61 4.98
C GLY A 88 8.76 -1.46 6.04
N THR A 89 8.40 -1.48 7.34
CA THR A 89 9.34 -1.39 8.46
C THR A 89 10.45 -2.45 8.38
N ASN A 90 10.14 -3.67 7.95
CA ASN A 90 11.13 -4.73 7.74
C ASN A 90 12.18 -4.34 6.67
N ASP A 91 11.74 -3.79 5.56
CA ASP A 91 12.61 -3.37 4.48
C ASP A 91 13.47 -2.17 4.90
N PHE A 92 12.87 -1.20 5.60
CA PHE A 92 13.60 -0.08 6.16
C PHE A 92 14.70 -0.54 7.13
N ALA A 93 14.37 -1.43 8.08
CA ALA A 93 15.32 -1.98 9.04
C ALA A 93 16.46 -2.77 8.38
N ALA A 94 16.17 -3.44 7.27
CA ALA A 94 17.16 -4.14 6.45
C ALA A 94 17.99 -3.20 5.56
N GLY A 95 17.70 -1.90 5.53
CA GLY A 95 18.35 -0.93 4.64
C GLY A 95 17.93 -1.04 3.18
N LEU A 96 16.77 -1.67 2.91
CA LEU A 96 16.19 -1.75 1.57
C LEU A 96 15.40 -0.48 1.25
N PRO A 97 15.28 -0.09 -0.04
CA PRO A 97 14.61 1.17 -0.43
C PRO A 97 13.09 1.05 -0.56
N THR A 98 12.51 -0.10 -0.26
CA THR A 98 11.08 -0.42 -0.41
C THR A 98 10.32 -0.11 0.86
N PHE A 99 10.15 1.17 1.15
CA PHE A 99 9.34 1.67 2.26
C PHE A 99 8.68 3.00 1.90
N ALA A 100 7.58 3.32 2.59
CA ALA A 100 6.83 4.54 2.34
C ALA A 100 6.24 5.10 3.64
N SER A 101 5.81 6.37 3.61
CA SER A 101 4.82 6.88 4.54
C SER A 101 3.50 7.10 3.81
N SER A 102 2.41 6.68 4.42
CA SER A 102 1.12 6.70 3.78
C SER A 102 0.01 7.33 4.63
N VAL A 103 -1.00 7.85 3.94
CA VAL A 103 -2.21 8.42 4.53
C VAL A 103 -3.39 8.00 3.69
N ALA A 104 -4.39 7.38 4.31
CA ALA A 104 -5.71 7.24 3.73
C ALA A 104 -6.70 8.18 4.43
N VAL A 105 -7.69 8.66 3.70
CA VAL A 105 -8.83 9.39 4.24
C VAL A 105 -10.10 8.71 3.76
N LEU A 106 -10.92 8.29 4.70
CA LEU A 106 -12.22 7.71 4.43
C LEU A 106 -13.29 8.77 4.68
N ARG A 107 -14.38 8.68 3.90
CA ARG A 107 -15.60 9.42 4.15
C ARG A 107 -16.76 8.43 4.26
N ASP A 108 -17.45 8.46 5.38
CA ASP A 108 -18.56 7.53 5.66
C ASP A 108 -18.15 6.04 5.53
N GLY A 109 -16.87 5.73 5.81
CA GLY A 109 -16.28 4.39 5.69
C GLY A 109 -15.66 4.08 4.32
N GLU A 110 -15.89 4.89 3.30
CA GLU A 110 -15.38 4.65 1.94
C GLU A 110 -14.10 5.44 1.67
N PRO A 111 -13.07 4.85 1.02
CA PRO A 111 -11.84 5.55 0.68
C PRO A 111 -12.09 6.77 -0.22
N LEU A 112 -11.64 7.93 0.20
CA LEU A 112 -11.79 9.19 -0.53
C LEU A 112 -10.46 9.70 -1.09
N VAL A 113 -9.40 9.65 -0.29
CA VAL A 113 -8.06 10.11 -0.67
C VAL A 113 -7.03 9.12 -0.16
N ALA A 114 -6.03 8.81 -0.98
CA ALA A 114 -4.81 8.13 -0.57
C ALA A 114 -3.59 8.94 -1.01
N ALA A 115 -2.60 9.05 -0.13
CA ALA A 115 -1.31 9.66 -0.43
C ALA A 115 -0.20 8.74 0.07
N VAL A 116 0.74 8.40 -0.81
CA VAL A 116 1.90 7.56 -0.52
C VAL A 116 3.15 8.29 -0.96
N HIS A 117 4.12 8.41 -0.08
CA HIS A 117 5.43 8.95 -0.41
C HIS A 117 6.51 7.92 -0.13
N GLN A 118 7.32 7.61 -1.16
CA GLN A 118 8.45 6.70 -1.09
C GLN A 118 9.74 7.51 -0.89
N PRO A 119 10.28 7.62 0.33
CA PRO A 119 11.37 8.56 0.63
C PRO A 119 12.70 8.21 -0.03
N ALA A 120 12.97 6.92 -0.24
CA ALA A 120 14.21 6.45 -0.85
C ALA A 120 14.37 6.93 -2.29
N THR A 121 13.29 6.92 -3.07
CA THR A 121 13.24 7.34 -4.48
C THR A 121 12.76 8.77 -4.66
N GLY A 122 12.05 9.33 -3.68
CA GLY A 122 11.42 10.64 -3.73
C GLY A 122 10.10 10.68 -4.47
N GLU A 123 9.55 9.51 -4.81
CA GLU A 123 8.30 9.34 -5.56
C GLU A 123 7.07 9.58 -4.68
N THR A 124 6.01 10.16 -5.25
CA THR A 124 4.76 10.43 -4.53
C THR A 124 3.56 10.03 -5.38
N TYR A 125 2.66 9.24 -4.81
CA TYR A 125 1.37 8.89 -5.40
C TYR A 125 0.26 9.58 -4.63
N VAL A 126 -0.74 10.09 -5.34
CA VAL A 126 -1.96 10.64 -4.76
C VAL A 126 -3.14 10.17 -5.57
N ALA A 127 -4.07 9.48 -4.93
CA ALA A 127 -5.36 9.09 -5.50
C ALA A 127 -6.48 9.88 -4.84
N ARG A 128 -7.52 10.18 -5.61
CA ARG A 128 -8.79 10.70 -5.10
C ARG A 128 -9.94 10.05 -5.83
N ALA A 129 -10.95 9.62 -5.08
CA ALA A 129 -12.14 8.96 -5.61
C ALA A 129 -12.78 9.77 -6.77
N GLY A 130 -12.90 9.14 -7.94
CA GLY A 130 -13.40 9.73 -9.19
C GLY A 130 -12.44 10.66 -9.94
N GLU A 131 -11.19 10.85 -9.47
CA GLU A 131 -10.23 11.75 -10.12
C GLU A 131 -8.96 11.06 -10.62
N GLY A 132 -8.82 9.76 -10.36
CA GLY A 132 -7.68 8.94 -10.76
C GLY A 132 -6.46 9.14 -9.88
N VAL A 133 -5.35 8.55 -10.31
CA VAL A 133 -4.06 8.57 -9.62
C VAL A 133 -3.11 9.55 -10.28
N ARG A 134 -2.36 10.28 -9.45
CA ARG A 134 -1.21 11.10 -9.86
C ARG A 134 0.07 10.57 -9.27
N TYR A 135 1.07 10.42 -10.10
CA TYR A 135 2.45 10.11 -9.75
C TYR A 135 3.31 11.36 -10.01
N ASP A 136 3.89 11.93 -8.96
CA ASP A 136 4.66 13.19 -9.01
C ASP A 136 3.93 14.35 -9.73
N GLY A 137 2.59 14.33 -9.65
CA GLY A 137 1.71 15.33 -10.27
C GLY A 137 1.15 14.93 -11.63
N ASP A 138 1.75 13.98 -12.33
CA ASP A 138 1.27 13.48 -13.61
C ASP A 138 0.24 12.36 -13.45
N ARG A 139 -0.79 12.34 -14.29
CA ARG A 139 -1.80 11.27 -14.27
C ARG A 139 -1.21 9.97 -14.77
N VAL A 140 -1.50 8.88 -14.07
CA VAL A 140 -1.07 7.51 -14.42
C VAL A 140 -2.26 6.55 -14.41
N ALA A 141 -2.10 5.42 -15.11
CA ALA A 141 -3.07 4.34 -15.14
C ALA A 141 -2.38 2.97 -15.15
N ALA A 142 -3.02 1.96 -14.58
CA ALA A 142 -2.50 0.59 -14.52
C ALA A 142 -2.29 0.01 -15.94
N ALA A 143 -3.16 0.36 -16.87
CA ALA A 143 -3.05 -0.03 -18.28
C ALA A 143 -1.86 0.60 -19.02
N ASP A 144 -1.15 1.59 -18.44
CA ASP A 144 0.07 2.17 -19.03
C ASP A 144 1.28 1.23 -18.95
N ALA A 145 1.07 -0.01 -18.54
CA ALA A 145 2.04 -1.11 -18.48
C ALA A 145 2.64 -1.43 -19.86
N ARG A 146 3.46 -0.52 -20.38
CA ARG A 146 4.15 -0.76 -21.65
C ARG A 146 5.50 -1.42 -21.38
N GLY A 147 5.57 -2.72 -21.70
CA GLY A 147 6.85 -3.39 -21.96
C GLY A 147 7.28 -4.49 -20.98
N ALA A 148 6.45 -4.93 -20.05
CA ALA A 148 6.80 -6.01 -19.13
C ALA A 148 5.92 -7.26 -19.24
N GLY A 149 4.85 -7.24 -20.03
CA GLY A 149 3.95 -8.38 -20.20
C GLY A 149 3.77 -8.76 -21.67
N GLY A 150 3.42 -9.99 -21.92
CA GLY A 150 3.00 -10.53 -23.22
C GLY A 150 1.66 -9.93 -23.69
N ALA A 151 0.91 -10.70 -24.47
CA ALA A 151 -0.45 -10.34 -24.85
C ALA A 151 -1.34 -10.22 -23.58
N GLU A 152 -2.43 -9.47 -23.70
CA GLU A 152 -3.47 -9.35 -22.66
C GLU A 152 -3.84 -10.75 -22.11
N GLY A 153 -3.80 -10.93 -20.79
CA GLY A 153 -4.01 -12.23 -20.13
C GLY A 153 -2.81 -13.18 -20.14
N ASP A 154 -1.69 -12.85 -20.80
CA ASP A 154 -0.47 -13.67 -20.71
C ASP A 154 0.31 -13.33 -19.43
N VAL A 155 0.09 -14.10 -18.36
CA VAL A 155 0.77 -13.91 -17.07
C VAL A 155 2.19 -14.48 -17.02
N ALA A 156 2.63 -15.25 -18.04
CA ALA A 156 3.96 -15.87 -18.05
C ALA A 156 5.11 -14.83 -18.03
N GLY A 157 4.85 -13.61 -18.52
CA GLY A 157 5.77 -12.48 -18.45
C GLY A 157 5.57 -11.57 -17.22
N ALA A 158 4.54 -11.81 -16.43
CA ALA A 158 4.11 -10.90 -15.37
C ALA A 158 5.06 -10.89 -14.17
N THR A 159 5.13 -9.74 -13.50
CA THR A 159 5.63 -9.59 -12.14
C THR A 159 4.46 -9.32 -11.22
N VAL A 160 4.27 -10.15 -10.21
CA VAL A 160 3.17 -10.07 -9.25
C VAL A 160 3.74 -9.90 -7.86
N ALA A 161 3.26 -8.90 -7.12
CA ALA A 161 3.58 -8.76 -5.70
C ALA A 161 2.60 -9.57 -4.86
N VAL A 162 3.11 -10.28 -3.84
CA VAL A 162 2.31 -10.99 -2.84
C VAL A 162 2.61 -10.38 -1.49
N ILE A 163 1.57 -9.94 -0.81
CA ILE A 163 1.60 -9.35 0.52
C ILE A 163 0.72 -10.21 1.42
N VAL A 164 1.17 -10.44 2.65
CA VAL A 164 0.39 -11.13 3.66
C VAL A 164 0.21 -10.21 4.87
N GLY A 165 -0.96 -10.25 5.48
CA GLY A 165 -1.24 -9.49 6.69
C GLY A 165 -0.39 -9.94 7.88
N ARG A 166 -0.29 -9.09 8.89
CA ARG A 166 0.56 -9.27 10.09
C ARG A 166 0.25 -10.53 10.90
N ASP A 167 -0.97 -11.05 10.80
CA ASP A 167 -1.38 -12.24 11.54
C ASP A 167 -0.99 -13.55 10.82
N VAL A 168 -0.80 -13.52 9.51
CA VAL A 168 -0.45 -14.71 8.71
C VAL A 168 0.82 -15.42 9.22
N PRO A 169 1.95 -14.75 9.48
CA PRO A 169 3.15 -15.42 10.00
C PRO A 169 3.01 -15.94 11.43
N ARG A 170 1.96 -15.53 12.15
CA ARG A 170 1.67 -15.94 13.54
C ARG A 170 0.82 -17.21 13.61
N ASP A 171 0.15 -17.58 12.51
CA ASP A 171 -0.68 -18.78 12.38
C ASP A 171 -0.07 -19.73 11.37
N ALA A 172 0.26 -20.94 11.83
CA ALA A 172 0.93 -21.95 10.99
C ALA A 172 0.05 -22.43 9.81
N THR A 173 -1.27 -22.38 9.96
CA THR A 173 -2.19 -22.75 8.88
C THR A 173 -2.20 -21.67 7.81
N LEU A 174 -2.41 -20.41 8.21
CA LEU A 174 -2.39 -19.27 7.29
C LEU A 174 -1.02 -19.12 6.59
N ALA A 175 0.07 -19.36 7.31
CA ALA A 175 1.42 -19.34 6.73
C ALA A 175 1.58 -20.41 5.65
N ALA A 176 1.08 -21.64 5.88
CA ALA A 176 1.12 -22.71 4.89
C ALA A 176 0.25 -22.41 3.66
N GLU A 177 -0.92 -21.82 3.85
CA GLU A 177 -1.80 -21.36 2.76
C GLU A 177 -1.12 -20.25 1.94
N ALA A 178 -0.53 -19.24 2.59
CA ALA A 178 0.25 -18.21 1.91
C ALA A 178 1.41 -18.77 1.08
N ASP A 179 2.11 -19.78 1.59
CA ASP A 179 3.19 -20.47 0.87
C ASP A 179 2.65 -21.23 -0.35
N ALA A 180 1.47 -21.86 -0.23
CA ALA A 180 0.81 -22.53 -1.36
C ALA A 180 0.41 -21.53 -2.45
N LEU A 181 -0.16 -20.38 -2.08
CA LEU A 181 -0.49 -19.30 -3.02
C LEU A 181 0.75 -18.76 -3.75
N ARG A 182 1.86 -18.52 -3.00
CA ARG A 182 3.13 -18.09 -3.61
C ARG A 182 3.69 -19.11 -4.59
N ALA A 183 3.65 -20.39 -4.24
CA ALA A 183 4.12 -21.47 -5.09
C ALA A 183 3.29 -21.57 -6.38
N ALA A 184 1.97 -21.57 -6.26
CA ALA A 184 1.06 -21.61 -7.42
C ALA A 184 1.29 -20.44 -8.39
N LEU A 185 1.44 -19.22 -7.87
CA LEU A 185 1.79 -18.07 -8.69
C LEU A 185 3.18 -18.21 -9.33
N GLY A 186 4.16 -18.71 -8.57
CA GLY A 186 5.54 -18.92 -9.05
C GLY A 186 5.63 -19.84 -10.25
N ASP A 187 4.73 -20.82 -10.38
CA ASP A 187 4.65 -21.73 -11.52
C ASP A 187 4.01 -21.08 -12.77
N ARG A 188 3.32 -19.94 -12.61
CA ARG A 188 2.55 -19.31 -13.67
C ARG A 188 3.14 -17.98 -14.16
N VAL A 189 3.74 -17.21 -13.27
CA VAL A 189 4.25 -15.88 -13.58
C VAL A 189 5.78 -15.87 -13.64
N LYS A 190 6.35 -14.87 -14.32
CA LYS A 190 7.80 -14.73 -14.42
C LYS A 190 8.47 -14.44 -13.07
N ARG A 191 7.79 -13.69 -12.21
CA ARG A 191 8.32 -13.27 -10.91
C ARG A 191 7.22 -13.06 -9.89
N VAL A 192 7.38 -13.67 -8.74
CA VAL A 192 6.66 -13.32 -7.53
C VAL A 192 7.59 -12.43 -6.69
N LEU A 193 7.09 -11.29 -6.25
CA LEU A 193 7.75 -10.43 -5.27
C LEU A 193 7.05 -10.66 -3.93
N ASP A 194 7.74 -11.29 -3.00
CA ASP A 194 7.30 -11.32 -1.61
C ASP A 194 7.59 -9.95 -0.99
N SER A 195 6.58 -9.28 -0.51
CA SER A 195 6.66 -7.88 -0.12
C SER A 195 6.08 -7.63 1.26
N TRP A 196 6.73 -6.71 1.97
CA TRP A 196 6.31 -6.17 3.26
C TRP A 196 5.96 -4.69 3.18
N ALA A 197 5.78 -4.15 1.97
CA ALA A 197 5.47 -2.76 1.70
C ALA A 197 4.30 -2.63 0.71
N PRO A 198 3.06 -2.94 1.14
CA PRO A 198 1.88 -2.97 0.28
C PRO A 198 1.62 -1.65 -0.45
N THR A 199 1.80 -0.50 0.21
CA THR A 199 1.51 0.79 -0.41
C THR A 199 2.53 1.16 -1.49
N VAL A 200 3.80 0.75 -1.34
CA VAL A 200 4.83 0.87 -2.39
C VAL A 200 4.41 0.10 -3.64
N HIS A 201 3.99 -1.16 -3.45
CA HIS A 201 3.64 -2.04 -4.58
C HIS A 201 2.30 -1.64 -5.23
N SER A 202 1.36 -1.09 -4.45
CA SER A 202 0.13 -0.50 -4.98
C SER A 202 0.42 0.70 -5.89
N GLY A 203 1.37 1.55 -5.52
CA GLY A 203 1.86 2.63 -6.39
C GLY A 203 2.49 2.12 -7.68
N LEU A 204 3.28 1.03 -7.62
CA LEU A 204 3.87 0.40 -8.79
C LEU A 204 2.81 -0.22 -9.72
N LEU A 205 1.77 -0.87 -9.15
CA LEU A 205 0.63 -1.37 -9.92
C LEU A 205 -0.11 -0.20 -10.59
N ALA A 206 -0.38 0.88 -9.85
CA ALA A 206 -1.12 2.04 -10.36
C ALA A 206 -0.48 2.70 -11.59
N ARG A 207 0.81 2.52 -11.80
CA ARG A 207 1.53 2.98 -13.01
C ARG A 207 2.00 1.85 -13.92
N GLY A 208 1.41 0.66 -13.80
CA GLY A 208 1.66 -0.48 -14.66
C GLY A 208 3.09 -1.06 -14.59
N ARG A 209 3.77 -0.92 -13.46
CA ARG A 209 5.11 -1.52 -13.24
C ARG A 209 5.04 -2.93 -12.67
N LEU A 210 3.92 -3.28 -12.07
CA LEU A 210 3.51 -4.62 -11.72
C LEU A 210 2.28 -4.99 -12.54
N GLN A 211 2.12 -6.24 -12.91
CA GLN A 211 0.95 -6.73 -13.60
C GLN A 211 -0.12 -7.25 -12.64
N GLY A 212 0.28 -7.58 -11.42
CA GLY A 212 -0.64 -8.02 -10.39
C GLY A 212 -0.15 -7.71 -8.97
N LEU A 213 -1.09 -7.62 -8.08
CA LEU A 213 -0.89 -7.49 -6.65
C LEU A 213 -1.91 -8.39 -5.95
N VAL A 214 -1.42 -9.24 -5.06
CA VAL A 214 -2.21 -10.19 -4.28
C VAL A 214 -1.98 -9.87 -2.81
N GLN A 215 -3.05 -9.65 -2.06
CA GLN A 215 -3.00 -9.50 -0.61
C GLN A 215 -3.83 -10.63 0.02
N PHE A 216 -3.19 -11.38 0.92
CA PHE A 216 -3.80 -12.47 1.68
C PHE A 216 -3.94 -12.04 3.14
N HIS A 217 -5.16 -12.06 3.68
CA HIS A 217 -5.52 -11.51 4.99
C HIS A 217 -5.00 -10.08 5.20
N PRO A 218 -5.32 -9.12 4.30
CA PRO A 218 -4.78 -7.77 4.37
C PRO A 218 -5.18 -7.04 5.65
N ASP A 219 -4.27 -6.22 6.18
CA ASP A 219 -4.55 -5.32 7.28
C ASP A 219 -5.43 -4.15 6.81
N GLU A 220 -6.45 -3.76 7.59
CA GLU A 220 -7.44 -2.74 7.20
C GLU A 220 -6.81 -1.39 6.88
N GLU A 221 -5.76 -1.02 7.63
CA GLU A 221 -5.09 0.27 7.50
C GLU A 221 -4.42 0.42 6.14
N GLU A 222 -3.76 -0.62 5.65
CA GLU A 222 -3.05 -0.64 4.37
C GLU A 222 -4.02 -0.85 3.21
N GLN A 223 -5.12 -1.57 3.47
CA GLN A 223 -6.11 -1.94 2.47
C GLN A 223 -6.78 -0.71 1.84
N ALA A 224 -7.14 0.31 2.64
CA ALA A 224 -7.78 1.51 2.15
C ALA A 224 -6.92 2.27 1.12
N VAL A 225 -5.60 2.32 1.33
CA VAL A 225 -4.64 2.92 0.38
C VAL A 225 -4.57 2.10 -0.89
N THR A 226 -4.41 0.77 -0.75
CA THR A 226 -4.27 -0.16 -1.88
C THR A 226 -5.50 -0.15 -2.76
N GLU A 227 -6.70 -0.27 -2.19
CA GLU A 227 -7.96 -0.28 -2.93
C GLU A 227 -8.16 1.00 -3.73
N LEU A 228 -7.90 2.16 -3.13
CA LEU A 228 -8.08 3.42 -3.83
C LEU A 228 -7.05 3.63 -4.95
N LEU A 229 -5.78 3.31 -4.70
CA LEU A 229 -4.75 3.40 -5.75
C LEU A 229 -5.06 2.47 -6.92
N ALA A 230 -5.44 1.22 -6.66
CA ALA A 230 -5.76 0.26 -7.71
C ALA A 230 -7.00 0.67 -8.52
N SER A 231 -8.12 0.96 -7.83
CA SER A 231 -9.38 1.32 -8.49
C SER A 231 -9.27 2.61 -9.29
N GLU A 232 -8.67 3.64 -8.72
CA GLU A 232 -8.51 4.95 -9.39
C GLU A 232 -7.48 4.92 -10.53
N ALA A 233 -6.55 3.97 -10.52
CA ALA A 233 -5.66 3.70 -11.65
C ALA A 233 -6.35 2.89 -12.76
N GLY A 234 -7.59 2.43 -12.56
CA GLY A 234 -8.32 1.60 -13.51
C GLY A 234 -7.82 0.16 -13.56
N ALA A 235 -7.21 -0.35 -12.49
CA ALA A 235 -6.90 -1.76 -12.36
C ALA A 235 -8.19 -2.59 -12.20
N ALA A 236 -8.20 -3.80 -12.75
CA ALA A 236 -9.22 -4.78 -12.47
C ALA A 236 -9.01 -5.34 -11.06
N VAL A 237 -10.08 -5.47 -10.28
CA VAL A 237 -9.99 -5.92 -8.89
C VAL A 237 -11.02 -7.00 -8.59
N ARG A 238 -10.63 -7.97 -7.76
CA ARG A 238 -11.52 -8.98 -7.19
C ARG A 238 -11.13 -9.24 -5.75
N ARG A 239 -12.11 -9.43 -4.89
CA ARG A 239 -11.91 -9.75 -3.47
C ARG A 239 -12.92 -10.77 -2.98
N ASP A 240 -12.53 -11.53 -1.99
CA ASP A 240 -13.40 -12.27 -1.09
C ASP A 240 -13.08 -11.94 0.38
N GLU A 241 -13.37 -12.84 1.31
CA GLU A 241 -13.18 -12.61 2.74
C GLU A 241 -11.69 -12.43 3.11
N ASP A 242 -10.79 -13.21 2.50
CA ASP A 242 -9.40 -13.34 2.90
C ASP A 242 -8.40 -12.89 1.82
N LEU A 243 -8.87 -12.68 0.60
CA LEU A 243 -8.04 -12.45 -0.55
C LEU A 243 -8.48 -11.20 -1.32
N TYR A 244 -7.53 -10.31 -1.59
CA TYR A 244 -7.68 -9.20 -2.51
C TYR A 244 -6.69 -9.32 -3.65
N VAL A 245 -7.17 -9.27 -4.89
CA VAL A 245 -6.34 -9.31 -6.09
C VAL A 245 -6.65 -8.11 -6.96
N ALA A 246 -5.60 -7.39 -7.36
CA ALA A 246 -5.66 -6.32 -8.33
C ALA A 246 -4.71 -6.62 -9.49
N ALA A 247 -5.13 -6.35 -10.73
CA ALA A 247 -4.34 -6.58 -11.92
C ALA A 247 -4.49 -5.44 -12.92
N THR A 248 -3.54 -5.33 -13.84
CA THR A 248 -3.55 -4.27 -14.86
C THR A 248 -4.74 -4.32 -15.81
N ASP A 249 -5.37 -5.48 -15.95
CA ASP A 249 -6.53 -5.73 -16.80
C ASP A 249 -7.35 -6.95 -16.35
N GLU A 250 -8.59 -7.07 -16.84
CA GLU A 250 -9.52 -8.14 -16.48
C GLU A 250 -9.03 -9.54 -16.85
N ALA A 251 -8.32 -9.69 -17.97
CA ALA A 251 -7.83 -10.99 -18.41
C ALA A 251 -6.69 -11.47 -17.51
N THR A 252 -5.77 -10.58 -17.13
CA THR A 252 -4.72 -10.85 -16.15
C THR A 252 -5.32 -11.18 -14.79
N LEU A 253 -6.34 -10.44 -14.34
CA LEU A 253 -7.04 -10.71 -13.08
C LEU A 253 -7.65 -12.11 -13.09
N ALA A 254 -8.35 -12.50 -14.15
CA ALA A 254 -9.01 -13.80 -14.26
C ALA A 254 -8.00 -14.96 -14.16
N GLU A 255 -6.84 -14.85 -14.83
CA GLU A 255 -5.78 -15.86 -14.77
C GLU A 255 -5.14 -15.96 -13.38
N LEU A 256 -4.83 -14.82 -12.74
CA LEU A 256 -4.29 -14.81 -11.38
C LEU A 256 -5.28 -15.40 -10.40
N TRP A 257 -6.54 -14.99 -10.47
CA TRP A 257 -7.59 -15.49 -9.57
C TRP A 257 -7.79 -16.99 -9.71
N SER A 258 -7.91 -17.49 -10.94
CA SER A 258 -8.04 -18.94 -11.19
C SER A 258 -6.84 -19.73 -10.62
N THR A 259 -5.63 -19.19 -10.75
CA THR A 259 -4.43 -19.82 -10.19
C THR A 259 -4.50 -19.94 -8.66
N LEU A 260 -5.03 -18.91 -7.99
CA LEU A 260 -5.15 -18.86 -6.54
C LEU A 260 -6.29 -19.76 -6.02
N GLU A 261 -7.44 -19.81 -6.72
CA GLU A 261 -8.54 -20.74 -6.39
C GLU A 261 -8.12 -22.22 -6.51
N ASP A 262 -7.23 -22.53 -7.44
CA ASP A 262 -6.71 -23.91 -7.62
C ASP A 262 -5.68 -24.29 -6.54
N ALA A 263 -5.01 -23.32 -5.94
CA ALA A 263 -4.01 -23.53 -4.88
C ALA A 263 -4.64 -23.86 -3.51
N ASP A 264 -5.85 -23.40 -3.26
CA ASP A 264 -6.62 -23.60 -2.02
C ASP A 264 -7.31 -24.98 -1.98
N ARG A 265 -7.07 -25.86 -2.95
CA ARG A 265 -7.62 -27.23 -3.07
C ARG A 265 -6.52 -28.27 -2.89
#